data_4b5d696aafebdb9f256dedbbc2288998
#
_entry.id   4b5d696aafebdb9f256dedbbc2288998
#
_cell.length_a   1.000
_cell.length_b   1.000
_cell.length_c   1.000
_cell.angle_alpha   90.00
_cell.angle_beta   90.00
_cell.angle_gamma   90.00
#
_symmetry.space_group_name_H-M   'P 1'
#
loop_
_entity.id
_entity.type
_entity.pdbx_description
1 polymer ?
#
loop_
_entity_poly.entity_id
_entity_poly.type
_entity_poly.pdbx_seq_one_letter_code
_entity_poly.pdbx_strand_id
1 'polypeptide(L)'
;MTKYIQVLTTTATKSAAQAIATAVVGKRLAACAQVIGPITSTYWWQGKIETAEEWLCVMKSRQDLYQELEKAIRQVHPYEVPEILAVPVVQGSQDYLEWMDRELAKPVDSVR
;
A
#
# COMPACT_ATOMS: atom_id res chain seq x y z
N MET A 1 4.92 14.55 -13.86
CA MET A 1 4.11 13.72 -12.99
C MET A 1 4.67 12.31 -12.94
N THR A 2 4.79 11.73 -11.78
CA THR A 2 5.38 10.41 -11.74
C THR A 2 4.30 9.35 -11.97
N LYS A 3 4.75 8.24 -12.53
CA LYS A 3 3.90 7.11 -12.85
C LYS A 3 3.88 6.11 -11.70
N TYR A 4 4.96 6.04 -10.93
CA TYR A 4 5.13 5.03 -9.89
C TYR A 4 4.88 5.62 -8.53
N ILE A 5 4.30 4.81 -7.63
CA ILE A 5 3.94 5.26 -6.29
C ILE A 5 4.30 4.19 -5.27
N GLN A 6 4.46 4.63 -4.02
CA GLN A 6 4.43 3.76 -2.87
C GLN A 6 3.13 4.03 -2.12
N VAL A 7 2.42 2.99 -1.76
CA VAL A 7 1.18 3.11 -1.01
C VAL A 7 1.43 2.57 0.39
N LEU A 8 1.03 3.35 1.39
CA LEU A 8 1.30 3.05 2.80
C LEU A 8 0.02 2.79 3.54
N THR A 9 0.02 1.77 4.39
CA THR A 9 -1.05 1.55 5.35
C THR A 9 -0.45 0.99 6.63
N THR A 10 -1.16 1.14 7.76
CA THR A 10 -0.71 0.62 9.04
C THR A 10 -1.78 -0.29 9.63
N THR A 11 -1.35 -1.29 10.38
CA THR A 11 -2.25 -2.24 11.04
C THR A 11 -1.78 -2.48 12.47
N ALA A 12 -2.69 -2.99 13.29
CA ALA A 12 -2.37 -3.25 14.70
C ALA A 12 -1.49 -4.49 14.89
N THR A 13 -1.49 -5.42 13.93
CA THR A 13 -0.71 -6.67 14.07
C THR A 13 0.08 -6.92 12.80
N LYS A 14 1.16 -7.67 12.96
CA LYS A 14 1.97 -8.09 11.81
C LYS A 14 1.17 -8.96 10.87
N SER A 15 0.34 -9.85 11.40
CA SER A 15 -0.43 -10.77 10.58
C SER A 15 -1.43 -10.03 9.69
N ALA A 16 -2.04 -8.95 10.21
CA ALA A 16 -2.95 -8.15 9.40
C ALA A 16 -2.21 -7.46 8.26
N ALA A 17 -1.02 -6.93 8.53
CA ALA A 17 -0.21 -6.30 7.48
C ALA A 17 0.21 -7.32 6.43
N GLN A 18 0.59 -8.53 6.86
CA GLN A 18 0.98 -9.59 5.92
C GLN A 18 -0.20 -10.05 5.07
N ALA A 19 -1.41 -10.07 5.65
CA ALA A 19 -2.61 -10.44 4.89
C ALA A 19 -2.88 -9.44 3.78
N ILE A 20 -2.71 -8.15 4.08
CA ILE A 20 -2.86 -7.10 3.07
C ILE A 20 -1.80 -7.28 1.98
N ALA A 21 -0.54 -7.46 2.38
CA ALA A 21 0.56 -7.64 1.42
C ALA A 21 0.29 -8.80 0.48
N THR A 22 -0.12 -9.95 1.01
CA THR A 22 -0.39 -11.12 0.20
C THR A 22 -1.55 -10.88 -0.77
N ALA A 23 -2.60 -10.20 -0.29
CA ALA A 23 -3.77 -9.97 -1.12
C ALA A 23 -3.45 -9.07 -2.31
N VAL A 24 -2.76 -7.95 -2.06
CA VAL A 24 -2.54 -6.96 -3.12
C VAL A 24 -1.48 -7.44 -4.12
N VAL A 25 -0.46 -8.17 -3.65
CA VAL A 25 0.53 -8.72 -4.55
C VAL A 25 -0.09 -9.86 -5.37
N GLY A 26 -0.91 -10.70 -4.74
CA GLY A 26 -1.58 -11.79 -5.44
C GLY A 26 -2.48 -11.31 -6.57
N LYS A 27 -3.08 -10.13 -6.41
CA LYS A 27 -3.94 -9.54 -7.44
C LYS A 27 -3.16 -8.68 -8.44
N ARG A 28 -1.84 -8.62 -8.31
CA ARG A 28 -0.96 -7.82 -9.17
C ARG A 28 -1.29 -6.33 -9.11
N LEU A 29 -1.82 -5.89 -7.99
CA LEU A 29 -2.06 -4.46 -7.74
C LEU A 29 -0.87 -3.81 -7.07
N ALA A 30 0.03 -4.60 -6.52
CA ALA A 30 1.34 -4.16 -6.06
C ALA A 30 2.36 -5.15 -6.59
N ALA A 31 3.49 -4.64 -7.07
CA ALA A 31 4.58 -5.51 -7.51
C ALA A 31 5.32 -6.10 -6.32
N CYS A 32 5.33 -5.37 -5.23
CA CYS A 32 6.06 -5.74 -4.03
C CYS A 32 5.36 -5.10 -2.84
N ALA A 33 5.33 -5.81 -1.71
CA ALA A 33 4.84 -5.24 -0.46
C ALA A 33 5.79 -5.64 0.65
N GLN A 34 6.13 -4.68 1.49
CA GLN A 34 7.08 -4.86 2.58
C GLN A 34 6.42 -4.49 3.88
N VAL A 35 6.64 -5.29 4.92
CA VAL A 35 6.07 -5.07 6.24
C VAL A 35 7.18 -4.67 7.18
N ILE A 36 7.02 -3.54 7.83
CA ILE A 36 8.01 -2.95 8.72
C ILE A 36 7.37 -2.74 10.08
N GLY A 37 8.04 -3.18 11.12
CA GLY A 37 7.54 -2.94 12.47
C GLY A 37 8.26 -3.78 13.50
N PRO A 38 7.84 -3.65 14.75
CA PRO A 38 6.77 -2.73 15.17
C PRO A 38 7.23 -1.29 15.15
N ILE A 39 6.30 -0.39 14.85
CA ILE A 39 6.53 1.05 14.95
C ILE A 39 5.61 1.62 16.01
N THR A 40 5.97 2.79 16.54
CA THR A 40 5.14 3.49 17.51
C THR A 40 4.45 4.64 16.82
N SER A 41 3.11 4.61 16.80
CA SER A 41 2.31 5.66 16.18
C SER A 41 1.66 6.49 17.28
N THR A 42 1.74 7.81 17.13
CA THR A 42 1.13 8.75 18.06
C THR A 42 0.16 9.62 17.25
N TYR A 43 -1.09 9.67 17.67
CA TYR A 43 -2.13 10.29 16.86
C TYR A 43 -3.29 10.76 17.72
N TRP A 44 -4.10 11.63 17.15
CA TRP A 44 -5.35 12.07 17.78
C TRP A 44 -6.44 11.05 17.56
N TRP A 45 -7.13 10.71 18.64
CA TRP A 45 -8.25 9.79 18.59
C TRP A 45 -9.30 10.23 19.62
N GLN A 46 -10.48 10.59 19.14
CA GLN A 46 -11.62 10.97 19.99
C GLN A 46 -11.22 12.03 21.02
N GLY A 47 -10.54 13.08 20.56
CA GLY A 47 -10.17 14.20 21.39
C GLY A 47 -8.96 14.01 22.29
N LYS A 48 -8.28 12.87 22.15
CA LYS A 48 -7.11 12.57 22.97
C LYS A 48 -5.94 12.16 22.12
N ILE A 49 -4.74 12.32 22.64
CA ILE A 49 -3.54 11.80 22.01
C ILE A 49 -3.36 10.35 22.45
N GLU A 50 -3.29 9.47 21.48
CA GLU A 50 -3.10 8.04 21.71
C GLU A 50 -1.76 7.60 21.13
N THR A 51 -1.19 6.58 21.74
CA THR A 51 0.03 5.96 21.23
C THR A 51 -0.20 4.46 21.14
N ALA A 52 0.15 3.87 20.00
CA ALA A 52 -0.08 2.46 19.77
C ALA A 52 1.07 1.87 18.99
N GLU A 53 1.29 0.56 19.18
CA GLU A 53 2.23 -0.18 18.34
C GLU A 53 1.52 -0.58 17.07
N GLU A 54 2.18 -0.37 15.93
CA GLU A 54 1.59 -0.69 14.64
C GLU A 54 2.63 -1.31 13.72
N TRP A 55 2.15 -1.86 12.61
CA TRP A 55 2.97 -2.44 11.56
C TRP A 55 2.67 -1.72 10.26
N LEU A 56 3.72 -1.26 9.58
CA LEU A 56 3.61 -0.49 8.35
C LEU A 56 3.74 -1.43 7.17
N CYS A 57 2.79 -1.34 6.24
CA CYS A 57 2.87 -2.06 4.97
C CYS A 57 3.14 -1.05 3.87
N VAL A 58 4.25 -1.25 3.15
CA VAL A 58 4.66 -0.37 2.05
C VAL A 58 4.50 -1.16 0.76
N MET A 59 3.66 -0.65 -0.14
CA MET A 59 3.31 -1.35 -1.38
C MET A 59 3.80 -0.53 -2.56
N LYS A 60 4.44 -1.19 -3.53
CA LYS A 60 5.01 -0.52 -4.69
C LYS A 60 4.11 -0.77 -5.88
N SER A 61 3.62 0.31 -6.51
CA SER A 61 2.60 0.20 -7.53
C SER A 61 2.73 1.34 -8.54
N ARG A 62 1.71 1.52 -9.34
CA ARG A 62 1.59 2.62 -10.29
C ARG A 62 0.35 3.43 -10.02
N GLN A 63 0.39 4.69 -10.40
CA GLN A 63 -0.71 5.61 -10.18
C GLN A 63 -2.00 5.15 -10.86
N ASP A 64 -1.91 4.52 -12.01
CA ASP A 64 -3.09 4.06 -12.75
C ASP A 64 -3.78 2.85 -12.10
N LEU A 65 -3.15 2.26 -11.08
CA LEU A 65 -3.77 1.15 -10.33
C LEU A 65 -4.22 1.58 -8.94
N TYR A 66 -4.04 2.85 -8.58
CA TYR A 66 -4.25 3.26 -7.20
C TYR A 66 -5.66 2.99 -6.70
N GLN A 67 -6.67 3.31 -7.50
CA GLN A 67 -8.05 3.14 -7.03
C GLN A 67 -8.40 1.68 -6.78
N GLU A 68 -7.94 0.79 -7.66
CA GLU A 68 -8.15 -0.64 -7.46
C GLU A 68 -7.37 -1.14 -6.24
N LEU A 69 -6.17 -0.62 -6.04
CA LEU A 69 -5.34 -1.00 -4.91
C LEU A 69 -5.99 -0.54 -3.60
N GLU A 70 -6.47 0.70 -3.54
CA GLU A 70 -7.14 1.20 -2.35
C GLU A 70 -8.35 0.34 -2.03
N LYS A 71 -9.13 -0.01 -3.04
CA LYS A 71 -10.31 -0.86 -2.86
C LYS A 71 -9.93 -2.23 -2.29
N ALA A 72 -8.87 -2.82 -2.82
CA ALA A 72 -8.41 -4.12 -2.35
C ALA A 72 -7.92 -4.05 -0.90
N ILE A 73 -7.21 -2.98 -0.54
CA ILE A 73 -6.75 -2.80 0.83
C ILE A 73 -7.95 -2.70 1.78
N ARG A 74 -8.95 -1.90 1.42
CA ARG A 74 -10.12 -1.73 2.28
C ARG A 74 -10.87 -3.02 2.52
N GLN A 75 -10.88 -3.93 1.54
CA GLN A 75 -11.60 -5.20 1.67
C GLN A 75 -11.02 -6.09 2.75
N VAL A 76 -9.72 -5.95 3.05
CA VAL A 76 -9.07 -6.84 4.02
C VAL A 76 -8.56 -6.08 5.25
N HIS A 77 -8.64 -4.75 5.25
CA HIS A 77 -8.13 -3.96 6.37
C HIS A 77 -9.10 -4.04 7.54
N PRO A 78 -8.62 -4.32 8.77
CA PRO A 78 -9.53 -4.45 9.92
C PRO A 78 -10.03 -3.12 10.48
N TYR A 79 -9.39 -1.99 10.11
CA TYR A 79 -9.81 -0.68 10.64
C TYR A 79 -10.98 -0.15 9.83
N GLU A 80 -11.87 0.59 10.50
CA GLU A 80 -12.96 1.26 9.83
C GLU A 80 -12.46 2.42 8.98
N VAL A 81 -11.49 3.18 9.51
CA VAL A 81 -10.89 4.31 8.80
C VAL A 81 -9.37 4.09 8.76
N PRO A 82 -8.90 3.31 7.79
CA PRO A 82 -7.46 3.01 7.72
C PRO A 82 -6.68 4.17 7.12
N GLU A 83 -5.41 4.27 7.49
CA GLU A 83 -4.48 5.12 6.77
C GLU A 83 -4.18 4.46 5.44
N ILE A 84 -4.44 5.16 4.33
CA ILE A 84 -4.05 4.70 3.00
C ILE A 84 -3.56 5.93 2.26
N LEU A 85 -2.26 6.01 2.04
CA LEU A 85 -1.63 7.17 1.41
C LEU A 85 -0.75 6.71 0.27
N ALA A 86 -0.76 7.47 -0.82
CA ALA A 86 0.15 7.23 -1.93
C ALA A 86 1.20 8.32 -1.95
N VAL A 87 2.46 7.90 -2.08
CA VAL A 87 3.61 8.79 -2.13
C VAL A 87 4.25 8.62 -3.51
N PRO A 88 4.53 9.72 -4.22
CA PRO A 88 5.14 9.58 -5.54
C PRO A 88 6.58 9.09 -5.46
N VAL A 89 6.95 8.21 -6.38
CA VAL A 89 8.33 7.79 -6.56
C VAL A 89 8.93 8.68 -7.63
N VAL A 90 9.80 9.59 -7.21
CA VAL A 90 10.32 10.61 -8.12
C VAL A 90 11.31 10.01 -9.09
N GLN A 91 12.15 9.10 -8.65
CA GLN A 91 13.13 8.43 -9.49
C GLN A 91 13.34 7.01 -9.01
N GLY A 92 13.70 6.13 -9.93
CA GLY A 92 14.05 4.76 -9.62
C GLY A 92 14.97 4.21 -10.69
N SER A 93 15.67 3.12 -10.39
CA SER A 93 16.50 2.50 -11.41
C SER A 93 15.63 1.93 -12.52
N GLN A 94 16.09 2.05 -13.75
CA GLN A 94 15.29 1.68 -14.91
C GLN A 94 14.91 0.21 -14.88
N ASP A 95 15.81 -0.67 -14.53
CA ASP A 95 15.52 -2.10 -14.53
C ASP A 95 14.52 -2.48 -13.43
N TYR A 96 14.57 -1.82 -12.27
CA TYR A 96 13.59 -2.08 -11.22
C TYR A 96 12.20 -1.60 -11.63
N LEU A 97 12.12 -0.41 -12.21
CA LEU A 97 10.82 0.12 -12.66
C LEU A 97 10.24 -0.74 -13.78
N GLU A 98 11.09 -1.26 -14.68
CA GLU A 98 10.62 -2.17 -15.73
C GLU A 98 10.14 -3.49 -15.12
N TRP A 99 10.82 -3.96 -14.07
CA TRP A 99 10.35 -5.15 -13.37
C TRP A 99 8.98 -4.91 -12.76
N MET A 100 8.77 -3.75 -12.14
CA MET A 100 7.46 -3.41 -11.61
C MET A 100 6.39 -3.46 -12.70
N ASP A 101 6.68 -2.89 -13.87
CA ASP A 101 5.71 -2.88 -14.97
C ASP A 101 5.37 -4.29 -15.44
N ARG A 102 6.34 -5.18 -15.45
CA ARG A 102 6.10 -6.56 -15.88
C ARG A 102 5.21 -7.32 -14.89
N GLU A 103 5.35 -7.02 -13.60
CA GLU A 103 4.62 -7.77 -12.57
C GLU A 103 3.26 -7.18 -12.25
N LEU A 104 3.06 -5.90 -12.54
CA LEU A 104 1.79 -5.24 -12.24
C LEU A 104 0.74 -5.55 -13.30
N ALA A 105 -0.52 -5.54 -12.87
CA ALA A 105 -1.63 -5.72 -13.78
C ALA A 105 -1.74 -4.54 -14.72
N LYS A 106 -2.43 -4.74 -15.84
CA LYS A 106 -2.78 -3.64 -16.70
C LYS A 106 -3.97 -2.90 -16.10
N PRO A 107 -4.08 -1.60 -16.34
CA PRO A 107 -5.22 -0.84 -15.83
C PRO A 107 -6.53 -1.41 -16.34
N VAL A 108 -7.55 -1.39 -15.47
CA VAL A 108 -8.84 -1.99 -15.77
C VAL A 108 -9.50 -1.32 -16.97
N ASP A 109 -9.38 -0.01 -17.08
CA ASP A 109 -10.04 0.72 -18.16
C ASP A 109 -9.12 1.02 -19.31
N SER A 110 -8.01 0.34 -19.41
CA SER A 110 -7.09 0.56 -20.53
C SER A 110 -7.61 -0.01 -21.81
N VAL A 111 -8.73 -0.65 -21.75
CA VAL A 111 -9.31 -1.20 -22.94
C VAL A 111 -10.11 -0.19 -23.64
N ARG A 112 -10.09 -0.15 -24.73
CA ARG A 112 -11.04 0.62 -25.31
C ARG A 112 -10.76 1.18 -26.34
#